data_ce19e92a9aa99292b7683e0c722fc94b
#
_entry.id   ce19e92a9aa99292b7683e0c722fc94b
#
_cell.length_a   1.000
_cell.length_b   1.000
_cell.length_c   1.000
_cell.angle_alpha   90.00
_cell.angle_beta   90.00
_cell.angle_gamma   90.00
#
_symmetry.space_group_name_H-M   'P 1'
#
loop_
_entity.id
_entity.type
_entity.pdbx_description
1 polymer ?
#
loop_
_entity_poly.entity_id
_entity_poly.type
_entity_poly.pdbx_seq_one_letter_code
_entity_poly.pdbx_strand_id
1 'polypeptide(L)'
;VRIGILGTGGMADALGTQWRRAGHEVLAGGRSGPNSLAEAAEFGTDAVLLALPYPAVVEVAGGLQDALRGRVLVDCANAVAGPDFALTTSGGPSVAERIAAAVPTAHVVKAFNLCHVDVWRLTPPVFEGRPLAVPLCGDDEGALDVVRRLVRDVGCEPLYAGGVERAGLVEATAALLIRLWVGERADAQAIAPPVPYAWGDSGQVAVPARDLLLPAPQPVQQVDPVGRDRVDPQVDEAAQGAGRVGGPDREEVAVPVDAFGEGAIDQ
;
A
#
# COMPACT_ATOMS: atom_id res chain seq x y z
N VAL A 1 -18.76 7.34 6.41
CA VAL A 1 -18.71 7.79 5.00
C VAL A 1 -19.06 6.65 4.06
N ARG A 2 -19.55 7.00 2.86
CA ARG A 2 -19.85 6.07 1.77
C ARG A 2 -18.71 6.07 0.78
N ILE A 3 -18.06 4.90 0.63
CA ILE A 3 -16.84 4.73 -0.16
C ILE A 3 -17.14 3.80 -1.33
N GLY A 4 -16.99 4.29 -2.54
CA GLY A 4 -16.91 3.45 -3.74
C GLY A 4 -15.51 2.93 -3.95
N ILE A 5 -15.36 1.73 -4.48
CA ILE A 5 -14.05 1.20 -4.87
C ILE A 5 -14.14 0.73 -6.31
N LEU A 6 -13.37 1.36 -7.19
CA LEU A 6 -13.22 0.90 -8.57
C LEU A 6 -12.11 -0.14 -8.63
N GLY A 7 -12.52 -1.39 -8.74
CA GLY A 7 -11.65 -2.57 -8.70
C GLY A 7 -12.11 -3.58 -7.66
N THR A 8 -11.75 -4.84 -7.86
CA THR A 8 -12.07 -5.98 -6.98
C THR A 8 -10.83 -6.80 -6.63
N GLY A 9 -9.64 -6.23 -6.85
CA GLY A 9 -8.35 -6.87 -6.56
C GLY A 9 -7.92 -6.73 -5.09
N GLY A 10 -6.67 -7.11 -4.81
CA GLY A 10 -6.12 -7.14 -3.45
C GLY A 10 -6.22 -5.81 -2.70
N MET A 11 -5.94 -4.67 -3.35
CA MET A 11 -6.04 -3.34 -2.71
C MET A 11 -7.49 -3.01 -2.34
N ALA A 12 -8.45 -3.32 -3.22
CA ALA A 12 -9.88 -3.13 -2.95
C ALA A 12 -10.35 -3.96 -1.75
N ASP A 13 -9.92 -5.23 -1.68
CA ASP A 13 -10.22 -6.11 -0.57
C ASP A 13 -9.58 -5.62 0.74
N ALA A 14 -8.29 -5.32 0.74
CA ALA A 14 -7.55 -4.92 1.92
C ALA A 14 -8.11 -3.64 2.54
N LEU A 15 -8.11 -2.53 1.80
CA LEU A 15 -8.61 -1.24 2.29
C LEU A 15 -10.11 -1.26 2.55
N GLY A 16 -10.90 -1.88 1.66
CA GLY A 16 -12.34 -2.00 1.82
C GLY A 16 -12.74 -2.76 3.09
N THR A 17 -11.99 -3.81 3.46
CA THR A 17 -12.21 -4.56 4.69
C THR A 17 -11.91 -3.71 5.93
N GLN A 18 -10.80 -2.97 5.94
CA GLN A 18 -10.46 -2.10 7.06
C GLN A 18 -11.49 -0.99 7.25
N TRP A 19 -11.92 -0.34 6.17
CA TRP A 19 -12.94 0.72 6.25
C TRP A 19 -14.30 0.19 6.69
N ARG A 20 -14.72 -1.01 6.27
CA ARG A 20 -15.94 -1.64 6.83
C ARG A 20 -15.80 -1.90 8.33
N ARG A 21 -14.63 -2.37 8.80
CA ARG A 21 -14.34 -2.55 10.24
C ARG A 21 -14.41 -1.22 11.01
N ALA A 22 -13.99 -0.13 10.38
CA ALA A 22 -14.09 1.22 10.94
C ALA A 22 -15.51 1.83 10.86
N GLY A 23 -16.51 1.08 10.35
CA GLY A 23 -17.91 1.50 10.29
C GLY A 23 -18.28 2.31 9.06
N HIS A 24 -17.49 2.25 7.97
CA HIS A 24 -17.86 2.89 6.70
C HIS A 24 -18.71 1.95 5.84
N GLU A 25 -19.58 2.55 5.02
CA GLU A 25 -20.30 1.85 3.96
C GLU A 25 -19.40 1.74 2.74
N VAL A 26 -19.12 0.51 2.25
CA VAL A 26 -18.17 0.30 1.16
C VAL A 26 -18.78 -0.60 0.09
N LEU A 27 -18.81 -0.11 -1.15
CA LEU A 27 -19.20 -0.87 -2.34
C LEU A 27 -18.02 -0.95 -3.31
N ALA A 28 -17.58 -2.17 -3.60
CA ALA A 28 -16.58 -2.42 -4.64
C ALA A 28 -17.27 -2.88 -5.93
N GLY A 29 -16.83 -2.33 -7.07
CA GLY A 29 -17.29 -2.70 -8.40
C GLY A 29 -16.13 -3.04 -9.34
N GLY A 30 -16.39 -3.94 -10.29
CA GLY A 30 -15.38 -4.42 -11.22
C GLY A 30 -15.96 -4.91 -12.55
N ARG A 31 -15.09 -5.43 -13.42
CA ARG A 31 -15.52 -6.03 -14.71
C ARG A 31 -16.26 -7.37 -14.50
N SER A 32 -15.92 -8.08 -13.45
CA SER A 32 -16.50 -9.37 -13.09
C SER A 32 -16.92 -9.31 -11.63
N GLY A 33 -18.21 -9.40 -11.36
CA GLY A 33 -18.74 -9.32 -10.00
C GLY A 33 -20.19 -8.83 -9.98
N PRO A 34 -20.78 -8.73 -8.78
CA PRO A 34 -22.18 -8.32 -8.63
C PRO A 34 -22.41 -6.84 -8.94
N ASN A 35 -21.39 -6.01 -8.78
CA ASN A 35 -21.48 -4.56 -8.99
C ASN A 35 -20.54 -4.10 -10.11
N SER A 36 -21.01 -3.21 -10.95
CA SER A 36 -20.22 -2.54 -11.97
C SER A 36 -19.34 -1.43 -11.39
N LEU A 37 -18.37 -0.96 -12.19
CA LEU A 37 -17.55 0.21 -11.83
C LEU A 37 -18.42 1.46 -11.69
N ALA A 38 -19.47 1.61 -12.53
CA ALA A 38 -20.38 2.75 -12.48
C ALA A 38 -21.20 2.76 -11.16
N GLU A 39 -21.77 1.64 -10.77
CA GLU A 39 -22.49 1.53 -9.50
C GLU A 39 -21.60 1.87 -8.30
N ALA A 40 -20.34 1.41 -8.31
CA ALA A 40 -19.39 1.76 -7.25
C ALA A 40 -19.03 3.26 -7.26
N ALA A 41 -18.84 3.88 -8.44
CA ALA A 41 -18.59 5.31 -8.57
C ALA A 41 -19.76 6.14 -8.04
N GLU A 42 -20.99 5.80 -8.40
CA GLU A 42 -22.21 6.47 -7.95
C GLU A 42 -22.43 6.30 -6.44
N PHE A 43 -22.17 5.10 -5.90
CA PHE A 43 -22.27 4.80 -4.48
C PHE A 43 -21.33 5.65 -3.63
N GLY A 44 -20.09 5.88 -4.09
CA GLY A 44 -19.03 6.57 -3.38
C GLY A 44 -19.25 8.08 -3.27
N THR A 45 -20.30 8.49 -2.53
CA THR A 45 -20.65 9.92 -2.43
C THR A 45 -19.61 10.75 -1.70
N ASP A 46 -18.89 10.15 -0.75
CA ASP A 46 -17.87 10.85 0.03
C ASP A 46 -16.45 10.62 -0.50
N ALA A 47 -16.17 9.40 -0.99
CA ALA A 47 -14.89 9.08 -1.60
C ALA A 47 -15.00 7.90 -2.58
N VAL A 48 -14.11 7.87 -3.58
CA VAL A 48 -13.96 6.76 -4.51
C VAL A 48 -12.49 6.35 -4.56
N LEU A 49 -12.18 5.11 -4.14
CA LEU A 49 -10.85 4.53 -4.29
C LEU A 49 -10.67 3.99 -5.71
N LEU A 50 -9.60 4.40 -6.37
CA LEU A 50 -9.20 3.92 -7.69
C LEU A 50 -8.21 2.76 -7.53
N ALA A 51 -8.72 1.53 -7.29
CA ALA A 51 -7.93 0.32 -7.07
C ALA A 51 -7.79 -0.50 -8.36
N LEU A 52 -7.36 0.16 -9.43
CA LEU A 52 -7.18 -0.38 -10.76
C LEU A 52 -5.70 -0.36 -11.17
N PRO A 53 -5.25 -1.32 -11.99
CA PRO A 53 -3.90 -1.29 -12.56
C PRO A 53 -3.69 -0.05 -13.45
N TYR A 54 -2.48 0.51 -13.41
CA TYR A 54 -2.04 1.45 -14.44
C TYR A 54 -1.73 0.68 -15.75
N PRO A 55 -2.08 1.17 -16.96
CA PRO A 55 -2.69 2.48 -17.27
C PRO A 55 -4.23 2.52 -17.23
N ALA A 56 -4.92 1.41 -17.00
CA ALA A 56 -6.38 1.31 -17.06
C ALA A 56 -7.09 2.30 -16.12
N VAL A 57 -6.50 2.69 -15.01
CA VAL A 57 -7.10 3.61 -14.03
C VAL A 57 -7.45 4.96 -14.65
N VAL A 58 -6.62 5.51 -15.54
CA VAL A 58 -6.84 6.82 -16.18
C VAL A 58 -8.00 6.74 -17.17
N GLU A 59 -8.01 5.69 -18.00
CA GLU A 59 -9.07 5.47 -19.00
C GLU A 59 -10.44 5.26 -18.33
N VAL A 60 -10.48 4.41 -17.28
CA VAL A 60 -11.71 4.13 -16.54
C VAL A 60 -12.23 5.38 -15.83
N ALA A 61 -11.35 6.14 -15.18
CA ALA A 61 -11.74 7.40 -14.53
C ALA A 61 -12.33 8.38 -15.54
N GLY A 62 -11.70 8.57 -16.70
CA GLY A 62 -12.21 9.42 -17.78
C GLY A 62 -13.55 8.94 -18.33
N GLY A 63 -13.74 7.62 -18.47
CA GLY A 63 -15.01 7.03 -18.91
C GLY A 63 -16.16 7.19 -17.91
N LEU A 64 -15.86 7.45 -16.65
CA LEU A 64 -16.83 7.63 -15.55
C LEU A 64 -16.90 9.08 -15.05
N GLN A 65 -16.39 10.07 -15.80
CA GLN A 65 -16.27 11.46 -15.36
C GLN A 65 -17.57 12.07 -14.82
N ASP A 66 -18.74 11.68 -15.36
CA ASP A 66 -20.03 12.19 -14.89
C ASP A 66 -20.41 11.64 -13.52
N ALA A 67 -20.19 10.35 -13.27
CA ALA A 67 -20.42 9.72 -11.97
C ALA A 67 -19.41 10.19 -10.90
N LEU A 68 -18.20 10.58 -11.34
CA LEU A 68 -17.11 11.03 -10.49
C LEU A 68 -17.09 12.55 -10.26
N ARG A 69 -18.00 13.29 -10.85
CA ARG A 69 -18.10 14.77 -10.73
C ARG A 69 -18.22 15.19 -9.26
N GLY A 70 -17.32 16.07 -8.81
CA GLY A 70 -17.28 16.59 -7.44
C GLY A 70 -16.94 15.55 -6.36
N ARG A 71 -16.47 14.35 -6.76
CA ARG A 71 -16.07 13.30 -5.81
C ARG A 71 -14.61 13.46 -5.38
N VAL A 72 -14.32 12.96 -4.19
CA VAL A 72 -12.93 12.75 -3.75
C VAL A 72 -12.43 11.45 -4.36
N LEU A 73 -11.40 11.52 -5.21
CA LEU A 73 -10.79 10.35 -5.83
C LEU A 73 -9.48 10.02 -5.12
N VAL A 74 -9.42 8.84 -4.50
CA VAL A 74 -8.20 8.34 -3.85
C VAL A 74 -7.44 7.48 -4.84
N ASP A 75 -6.28 7.95 -5.29
CA ASP A 75 -5.41 7.23 -6.21
C ASP A 75 -4.31 6.47 -5.46
N CYS A 76 -4.32 5.14 -5.54
CA CYS A 76 -3.29 4.26 -4.98
C CYS A 76 -2.43 3.57 -6.05
N ALA A 77 -2.57 3.93 -7.33
CA ALA A 77 -1.85 3.28 -8.42
C ALA A 77 -0.36 3.70 -8.48
N ASN A 78 0.47 2.80 -8.98
CA ASN A 78 1.86 3.06 -9.34
C ASN A 78 2.08 2.69 -10.80
N ALA A 79 2.71 3.60 -11.55
CA ALA A 79 3.10 3.35 -12.94
C ALA A 79 4.48 2.70 -13.00
N VAL A 80 4.60 1.51 -12.42
CA VAL A 80 5.87 0.75 -12.34
C VAL A 80 5.76 -0.47 -13.23
N ALA A 81 6.78 -0.73 -14.05
CA ALA A 81 6.80 -1.86 -14.95
C ALA A 81 8.22 -2.44 -15.16
N GLY A 82 8.23 -3.65 -15.69
CA GLY A 82 9.47 -4.38 -16.03
C GLY A 82 10.20 -4.96 -14.82
N PRO A 83 11.23 -5.77 -15.06
CA PRO A 83 12.00 -6.45 -14.02
C PRO A 83 12.81 -5.48 -13.15
N ASP A 84 13.09 -4.28 -13.67
CA ASP A 84 13.83 -3.24 -12.95
C ASP A 84 12.92 -2.29 -12.15
N PHE A 85 11.61 -2.54 -12.14
CA PHE A 85 10.61 -1.72 -11.47
C PHE A 85 10.68 -0.25 -11.89
N ALA A 86 10.91 0.00 -13.18
CA ALA A 86 11.04 1.35 -13.71
C ALA A 86 9.73 2.13 -13.64
N LEU A 87 9.82 3.41 -13.27
CA LEU A 87 8.68 4.32 -13.30
C LEU A 87 8.37 4.69 -14.75
N THR A 88 7.25 4.24 -15.29
CA THR A 88 6.88 4.43 -16.70
C THR A 88 6.35 5.84 -17.01
N THR A 89 6.08 6.67 -16.00
CA THR A 89 5.72 8.08 -16.12
C THR A 89 6.92 9.02 -16.05
N SER A 90 8.14 8.49 -15.94
CA SER A 90 9.36 9.30 -15.83
C SER A 90 9.46 10.38 -16.92
N GLY A 91 9.64 11.63 -16.50
CA GLY A 91 9.71 12.79 -17.40
C GLY A 91 8.36 13.32 -17.89
N GLY A 92 7.24 12.78 -17.42
CA GLY A 92 5.88 13.24 -17.71
C GLY A 92 5.00 13.36 -16.48
N PRO A 93 3.71 13.70 -16.65
CA PRO A 93 2.75 13.79 -15.55
C PRO A 93 2.62 12.44 -14.80
N SER A 94 2.49 12.49 -13.48
CA SER A 94 2.17 11.36 -12.62
C SER A 94 0.81 10.73 -12.96
N VAL A 95 0.53 9.56 -12.41
CA VAL A 95 -0.80 8.93 -12.56
C VAL A 95 -1.89 9.83 -11.99
N ALA A 96 -1.66 10.42 -10.80
CA ALA A 96 -2.60 11.33 -10.17
C ALA A 96 -2.91 12.57 -11.02
N GLU A 97 -1.88 13.20 -11.62
CA GLU A 97 -2.06 14.35 -12.54
C GLU A 97 -2.85 13.95 -13.81
N ARG A 98 -2.60 12.74 -14.35
CA ARG A 98 -3.35 12.21 -15.49
C ARG A 98 -4.82 11.96 -15.15
N ILE A 99 -5.10 11.45 -13.96
CA ILE A 99 -6.47 11.28 -13.46
C ILE A 99 -7.14 12.63 -13.28
N ALA A 100 -6.46 13.61 -12.68
CA ALA A 100 -6.98 14.96 -12.51
C ALA A 100 -7.29 15.62 -13.85
N ALA A 101 -6.46 15.42 -14.88
CA ALA A 101 -6.72 15.90 -16.24
C ALA A 101 -7.90 15.19 -16.91
N ALA A 102 -8.10 13.88 -16.65
CA ALA A 102 -9.20 13.09 -17.20
C ALA A 102 -10.55 13.39 -16.53
N VAL A 103 -10.55 13.80 -15.25
CA VAL A 103 -11.75 14.13 -14.47
C VAL A 103 -11.57 15.48 -13.76
N PRO A 104 -11.53 16.60 -14.51
CA PRO A 104 -11.17 17.92 -13.97
C PRO A 104 -12.19 18.47 -12.97
N THR A 105 -13.33 17.84 -12.82
CA THR A 105 -14.38 18.22 -11.86
C THR A 105 -14.31 17.43 -10.55
N ALA A 106 -13.38 16.48 -10.41
CA ALA A 106 -13.17 15.72 -9.19
C ALA A 106 -11.95 16.24 -8.43
N HIS A 107 -11.83 15.85 -7.14
CA HIS A 107 -10.74 16.22 -6.26
C HIS A 107 -9.83 15.00 -6.06
N VAL A 108 -8.69 14.97 -6.76
CA VAL A 108 -7.76 13.84 -6.69
C VAL A 108 -6.83 13.96 -5.50
N VAL A 109 -6.70 12.88 -4.74
CA VAL A 109 -5.72 12.74 -3.65
C VAL A 109 -4.94 11.45 -3.86
N LYS A 110 -3.63 11.56 -4.07
CA LYS A 110 -2.69 10.42 -4.07
C LYS A 110 -2.50 9.92 -2.66
N ALA A 111 -2.69 8.60 -2.42
CA ALA A 111 -2.49 7.98 -1.11
C ALA A 111 -2.34 6.44 -1.25
N PHE A 112 -1.86 5.76 -0.20
CA PHE A 112 -1.80 4.28 -0.08
C PHE A 112 -0.96 3.56 -1.15
N ASN A 113 -0.02 4.23 -1.78
CA ASN A 113 0.76 3.68 -2.90
C ASN A 113 2.17 3.18 -2.53
N LEU A 114 2.62 3.35 -1.26
CA LEU A 114 4.01 3.05 -0.88
C LEU A 114 4.24 1.64 -0.32
N CYS A 115 3.18 0.86 -0.06
CA CYS A 115 3.32 -0.44 0.58
C CYS A 115 2.67 -1.56 -0.23
N HIS A 116 3.17 -2.78 -0.04
CA HIS A 116 2.52 -3.99 -0.53
C HIS A 116 1.14 -4.15 0.09
N VAL A 117 0.23 -4.79 -0.64
CA VAL A 117 -1.17 -4.97 -0.25
C VAL A 117 -1.34 -5.62 1.13
N ASP A 118 -0.45 -6.52 1.53
CA ASP A 118 -0.55 -7.21 2.81
C ASP A 118 -0.33 -6.29 4.01
N VAL A 119 0.38 -5.18 3.83
CA VAL A 119 0.54 -4.16 4.88
C VAL A 119 -0.80 -3.52 5.23
N TRP A 120 -1.67 -3.31 4.23
CA TRP A 120 -3.02 -2.75 4.43
C TRP A 120 -4.00 -3.73 5.09
N ARG A 121 -3.64 -5.02 5.22
CA ARG A 121 -4.41 -6.03 5.95
C ARG A 121 -4.10 -6.05 7.44
N LEU A 122 -2.96 -5.47 7.87
CA LEU A 122 -2.58 -5.37 9.27
C LEU A 122 -3.57 -4.49 10.05
N THR A 123 -3.77 -4.78 11.33
CA THR A 123 -4.72 -4.05 12.17
C THR A 123 -4.15 -3.83 13.57
N PRO A 124 -3.60 -2.65 13.88
CA PRO A 124 -3.16 -1.60 12.95
C PRO A 124 -1.80 -1.90 12.30
N PRO A 125 -1.43 -1.24 11.19
CA PRO A 125 -0.09 -1.33 10.61
C PRO A 125 0.89 -0.48 11.42
N VAL A 126 1.53 -1.12 12.40
CA VAL A 126 2.50 -0.48 13.32
C VAL A 126 3.82 -1.22 13.20
N PHE A 127 4.91 -0.49 12.97
CA PHE A 127 6.26 -1.02 12.86
C PHE A 127 7.16 -0.33 13.89
N GLU A 128 7.84 -1.12 14.71
CA GLU A 128 8.70 -0.63 15.80
C GLU A 128 8.00 0.39 16.72
N GLY A 129 6.72 0.17 17.02
CA GLY A 129 5.91 1.03 17.86
C GLY A 129 5.43 2.32 17.19
N ARG A 130 5.69 2.53 15.89
CA ARG A 130 5.27 3.69 15.12
C ARG A 130 4.16 3.31 14.12
N PRO A 131 3.04 4.05 14.09
CA PRO A 131 2.04 3.87 13.03
C PRO A 131 2.67 4.11 11.65
N LEU A 132 2.25 3.32 10.66
CA LEU A 132 2.68 3.55 9.29
C LEU A 132 2.22 4.92 8.81
N ALA A 133 3.14 5.71 8.27
CA ALA A 133 2.83 6.99 7.66
C ALA A 133 2.36 6.84 6.22
N VAL A 134 1.31 7.59 5.84
CA VAL A 134 0.76 7.62 4.47
C VAL A 134 0.90 9.04 3.92
N PRO A 135 1.81 9.28 2.97
CA PRO A 135 1.91 10.55 2.29
C PRO A 135 0.66 10.83 1.44
N LEU A 136 0.17 12.08 1.51
CA LEU A 136 -0.98 12.58 0.76
C LEU A 136 -0.55 13.71 -0.16
N CYS A 137 -0.92 13.62 -1.46
CA CYS A 137 -0.79 14.74 -2.39
C CYS A 137 -2.17 15.09 -2.96
N GLY A 138 -2.58 16.36 -2.82
CA GLY A 138 -3.87 16.86 -3.30
C GLY A 138 -4.00 18.35 -3.05
N ASP A 139 -4.91 19.01 -3.76
CA ASP A 139 -5.05 20.48 -3.79
C ASP A 139 -6.27 20.98 -3.01
N ASP A 140 -7.31 20.15 -2.87
CA ASP A 140 -8.55 20.51 -2.18
C ASP A 140 -8.49 20.09 -0.71
N GLU A 141 -8.60 21.04 0.20
CA GLU A 141 -8.48 20.78 1.64
C GLU A 141 -9.63 19.91 2.17
N GLY A 142 -10.84 20.07 1.62
CA GLY A 142 -11.97 19.20 1.99
C GLY A 142 -11.75 17.75 1.60
N ALA A 143 -11.19 17.51 0.40
CA ALA A 143 -10.81 16.18 -0.06
C ALA A 143 -9.67 15.59 0.79
N LEU A 144 -8.67 16.41 1.11
CA LEU A 144 -7.57 15.99 2.01
C LEU A 144 -8.10 15.61 3.38
N ASP A 145 -9.08 16.32 3.95
CA ASP A 145 -9.66 15.99 5.24
C ASP A 145 -10.41 14.65 5.22
N VAL A 146 -11.15 14.38 4.14
CA VAL A 146 -11.78 13.06 3.95
C VAL A 146 -10.72 11.96 3.93
N VAL A 147 -9.65 12.13 3.15
CA VAL A 147 -8.60 11.10 3.02
C VAL A 147 -7.78 10.97 4.31
N ARG A 148 -7.46 12.06 5.01
CA ARG A 148 -6.83 12.01 6.34
C ARG A 148 -7.62 11.17 7.33
N ARG A 149 -8.95 11.31 7.32
CA ARG A 149 -9.83 10.47 8.12
C ARG A 149 -9.72 9.00 7.71
N LEU A 150 -9.83 8.68 6.43
CA LEU A 150 -9.73 7.31 5.92
C LEU A 150 -8.39 6.65 6.26
N VAL A 151 -7.30 7.42 6.27
CA VAL A 151 -5.95 6.97 6.68
C VAL A 151 -5.92 6.65 8.18
N ARG A 152 -6.47 7.54 9.03
CA ARG A 152 -6.52 7.28 10.49
C ARG A 152 -7.41 6.09 10.83
N ASP A 153 -8.50 5.91 10.11
CA ASP A 153 -9.47 4.84 10.34
C ASP A 153 -8.89 3.44 10.02
N VAL A 154 -7.80 3.36 9.25
CA VAL A 154 -7.02 2.12 9.07
C VAL A 154 -5.81 2.02 10.01
N GLY A 155 -5.69 2.95 10.97
CA GLY A 155 -4.63 2.95 11.98
C GLY A 155 -3.29 3.53 11.52
N CYS A 156 -3.29 4.34 10.45
CA CYS A 156 -2.12 4.99 9.88
C CYS A 156 -2.06 6.48 10.24
N GLU A 157 -0.88 7.08 10.05
CA GLU A 157 -0.63 8.52 10.22
C GLU A 157 -0.64 9.23 8.85
N PRO A 158 -1.56 10.17 8.57
CA PRO A 158 -1.57 10.92 7.31
C PRO A 158 -0.51 12.03 7.33
N LEU A 159 0.33 12.10 6.30
CA LEU A 159 1.32 13.15 6.12
C LEU A 159 1.05 13.92 4.83
N TYR A 160 0.88 15.24 4.92
CA TYR A 160 0.74 16.08 3.74
C TYR A 160 2.09 16.22 3.02
N ALA A 161 2.14 15.80 1.76
CA ALA A 161 3.35 15.81 0.94
C ALA A 161 3.32 16.87 -0.18
N GLY A 162 2.26 17.66 -0.28
CA GLY A 162 2.09 18.74 -1.24
C GLY A 162 0.84 18.60 -2.12
N GLY A 163 0.70 19.47 -3.11
CA GLY A 163 -0.38 19.39 -4.08
C GLY A 163 -0.25 18.19 -5.03
N VAL A 164 -1.23 18.03 -5.94
CA VAL A 164 -1.25 16.90 -6.87
C VAL A 164 -0.01 16.86 -7.79
N GLU A 165 0.62 18.00 -8.04
CA GLU A 165 1.87 18.13 -8.81
C GLU A 165 3.05 17.40 -8.15
N ARG A 166 2.95 17.12 -6.84
CA ARG A 166 3.97 16.36 -6.09
C ARG A 166 3.73 14.85 -6.07
N ALA A 167 2.61 14.38 -6.60
CA ALA A 167 2.30 12.95 -6.63
C ALA A 167 3.38 12.13 -7.36
N GLY A 168 4.02 12.71 -8.39
CA GLY A 168 5.14 12.07 -9.07
C GLY A 168 6.33 11.73 -8.18
N LEU A 169 6.60 12.51 -7.13
CA LEU A 169 7.64 12.20 -6.16
C LEU A 169 7.28 10.98 -5.30
N VAL A 170 6.01 10.84 -4.93
CA VAL A 170 5.52 9.71 -4.16
C VAL A 170 5.49 8.44 -5.02
N GLU A 171 5.15 8.54 -6.30
CA GLU A 171 5.22 7.44 -7.27
C GLU A 171 6.67 7.00 -7.53
N ALA A 172 7.61 7.95 -7.67
CA ALA A 172 9.02 7.65 -7.81
C ALA A 172 9.60 7.00 -6.54
N THR A 173 9.15 7.44 -5.36
CA THR A 173 9.51 6.81 -4.09
C THR A 173 9.01 5.35 -4.05
N ALA A 174 7.79 5.07 -4.50
CA ALA A 174 7.29 3.69 -4.59
C ALA A 174 8.17 2.83 -5.50
N ALA A 175 8.52 3.32 -6.69
CA ALA A 175 9.40 2.60 -7.62
C ALA A 175 10.77 2.29 -7.00
N LEU A 176 11.38 3.28 -6.32
CA LEU A 176 12.65 3.11 -5.60
C LEU A 176 12.54 2.07 -4.49
N LEU A 177 11.52 2.17 -3.63
CA LEU A 177 11.34 1.25 -2.51
C LEU A 177 11.10 -0.19 -3.01
N ILE A 178 10.25 -0.37 -4.02
CA ILE A 178 10.01 -1.69 -4.64
C ILE A 178 11.32 -2.27 -5.18
N ARG A 179 12.12 -1.47 -5.90
CA ARG A 179 13.43 -1.91 -6.42
C ARG A 179 14.39 -2.36 -5.30
N LEU A 180 14.41 -1.63 -4.18
CA LEU A 180 15.26 -1.97 -3.04
C LEU A 180 14.77 -3.23 -2.32
N TRP A 181 13.47 -3.32 -2.02
CA TRP A 181 12.91 -4.47 -1.30
C TRP A 181 12.95 -5.76 -2.13
N VAL A 182 12.52 -5.69 -3.39
CA VAL A 182 12.38 -6.88 -4.24
C VAL A 182 13.68 -7.22 -4.95
N GLY A 183 14.31 -6.20 -5.56
CA GLY A 183 15.55 -6.41 -6.33
C GLY A 183 16.78 -6.66 -5.47
N GLU A 184 16.95 -5.87 -4.41
CA GLU A 184 18.16 -5.94 -3.55
C GLU A 184 17.91 -6.68 -2.22
N ARG A 185 16.65 -6.98 -1.87
CA ARG A 185 16.25 -7.50 -0.55
C ARG A 185 16.78 -6.63 0.60
N ALA A 186 16.84 -5.33 0.38
CA ALA A 186 17.38 -4.36 1.32
C ALA A 186 16.27 -3.80 2.23
N ASP A 187 16.65 -3.45 3.47
CA ASP A 187 15.80 -2.66 4.34
C ASP A 187 15.78 -1.19 3.86
N ALA A 188 14.76 -0.84 3.09
CA ALA A 188 14.64 0.50 2.54
C ALA A 188 14.38 1.60 3.59
N GLN A 189 13.99 1.25 4.82
CA GLN A 189 13.88 2.24 5.90
C GLN A 189 15.24 2.83 6.29
N ALA A 190 16.33 2.07 6.10
CA ALA A 190 17.67 2.50 6.42
C ALA A 190 18.22 3.61 5.50
N ILE A 191 17.56 3.94 4.39
CA ILE A 191 18.00 5.02 3.49
C ILE A 191 17.69 6.43 4.01
N ALA A 192 16.80 6.56 5.00
CA ALA A 192 16.43 7.84 5.58
C ALA A 192 16.72 7.84 7.09
N PRO A 193 17.62 8.70 7.57
CA PRO A 193 17.87 8.79 8.99
C PRO A 193 16.64 9.34 9.73
N PRO A 194 16.49 9.04 11.04
CA PRO A 194 15.46 9.67 11.85
C PRO A 194 15.55 11.21 11.82
N VAL A 195 14.40 11.88 11.96
CA VAL A 195 14.28 13.35 11.88
C VAL A 195 15.35 14.13 12.66
N PRO A 196 15.78 13.73 13.89
CA PRO A 196 16.83 14.45 14.61
C PRO A 196 18.17 14.57 13.85
N TYR A 197 18.42 13.68 12.91
CA TYR A 197 19.65 13.64 12.11
C TYR A 197 19.48 14.22 10.71
N ALA A 198 18.24 14.56 10.31
CA ALA A 198 17.93 15.00 8.95
C ALA A 198 18.44 16.43 8.64
N TRP A 199 18.67 17.27 9.66
CA TRP A 199 18.93 18.71 9.51
C TRP A 199 20.40 19.11 9.66
N GLY A 200 21.30 18.15 9.93
CA GLY A 200 22.70 18.47 10.21
C GLY A 200 22.87 19.39 11.42
N ASP A 201 24.00 20.11 11.49
CA ASP A 201 24.40 20.98 12.62
C ASP A 201 23.74 22.37 12.59
N SER A 202 22.68 22.58 11.82
CA SER A 202 22.04 23.89 11.64
C SER A 202 21.23 24.41 12.84
N GLY A 203 21.38 23.83 14.02
CA GLY A 203 21.05 24.46 15.31
C GLY A 203 19.58 24.77 15.61
N GLN A 204 18.61 24.35 14.81
CA GLN A 204 17.22 24.82 14.95
C GLN A 204 16.18 23.77 15.35
N VAL A 205 16.55 22.52 15.54
CA VAL A 205 15.66 21.55 16.19
C VAL A 205 16.40 20.86 17.32
N ALA A 206 16.43 21.50 18.48
CA ALA A 206 16.76 20.83 19.71
C ALA A 206 15.60 19.85 20.03
N VAL A 207 15.67 18.64 19.48
CA VAL A 207 14.80 17.54 19.95
C VAL A 207 15.28 17.21 21.36
N PRO A 208 14.41 17.29 22.39
CA PRO A 208 14.79 16.96 23.74
C PRO A 208 15.38 15.55 23.78
N ALA A 209 16.50 15.37 24.47
CA ALA A 209 17.18 14.07 24.58
C ALA A 209 16.28 12.93 25.13
N ARG A 210 15.14 13.27 25.73
CA ARG A 210 14.10 12.33 26.17
C ARG A 210 13.40 11.61 25.02
N ASP A 211 13.28 12.24 23.85
CA ASP A 211 12.60 11.67 22.68
C ASP A 211 13.57 10.86 21.78
N LEU A 212 14.86 10.89 22.11
CA LEU A 212 15.91 10.11 21.44
C LEU A 212 16.11 8.71 22.02
N LEU A 213 15.54 8.42 23.18
CA LEU A 213 15.52 7.08 23.75
C LEU A 213 14.42 6.26 23.06
N LEU A 214 14.72 5.76 21.86
CA LEU A 214 13.98 4.63 21.32
C LEU A 214 14.07 3.51 22.36
N PRO A 215 12.96 2.87 22.78
CA PRO A 215 13.04 1.67 23.60
C PRO A 215 13.93 0.67 22.88
N ALA A 216 14.83 0.02 23.62
CA ALA A 216 15.66 -1.04 23.07
C ALA A 216 14.79 -1.98 22.23
N PRO A 217 15.24 -2.40 21.03
CA PRO A 217 14.47 -3.29 20.19
C PRO A 217 14.06 -4.50 21.01
N GLN A 218 12.76 -4.71 21.15
CA GLN A 218 12.23 -5.92 21.76
C GLN A 218 12.71 -7.10 20.91
N PRO A 219 13.16 -8.21 21.52
CA PRO A 219 13.54 -9.38 20.74
C PRO A 219 12.36 -9.77 19.85
N VAL A 220 12.61 -9.86 18.57
CA VAL A 220 11.63 -10.30 17.58
C VAL A 220 11.13 -11.66 18.04
N GLN A 221 9.88 -11.74 18.49
CA GLN A 221 9.23 -13.02 18.64
C GLN A 221 9.14 -13.61 17.23
N GLN A 222 9.93 -14.67 17.00
CA GLN A 222 9.79 -15.48 15.80
C GLN A 222 8.36 -16.02 15.80
N VAL A 223 7.53 -15.45 14.95
CA VAL A 223 6.22 -16.01 14.63
C VAL A 223 6.51 -17.21 13.73
N ASP A 224 6.34 -18.41 14.25
CA ASP A 224 6.41 -19.63 13.46
C ASP A 224 5.38 -19.55 12.31
N PRO A 225 5.79 -19.65 11.05
CA PRO A 225 4.90 -19.39 9.91
C PRO A 225 3.93 -20.53 9.60
N VAL A 226 3.86 -21.59 10.39
CA VAL A 226 2.88 -22.68 10.17
C VAL A 226 2.51 -23.31 11.52
N GLY A 227 1.24 -23.14 11.91
CA GLY A 227 0.62 -23.94 12.96
C GLY A 227 0.59 -25.41 12.54
N ARG A 228 1.54 -26.20 13.04
CA ARG A 228 1.43 -27.64 13.04
C ARG A 228 0.85 -28.05 14.38
N ASP A 229 -0.31 -28.71 14.33
CA ASP A 229 -0.93 -29.38 15.46
C ASP A 229 0.10 -30.21 16.20
N ARG A 230 0.30 -29.90 17.47
CA ARG A 230 1.07 -30.75 18.38
C ARG A 230 0.23 -31.99 18.65
N VAL A 231 0.59 -33.08 18.00
CA VAL A 231 0.21 -34.41 18.46
C VAL A 231 1.13 -34.79 19.65
N ASP A 232 0.52 -35.05 20.77
CA ASP A 232 1.12 -35.48 22.02
C ASP A 232 1.82 -36.84 21.82
N PRO A 233 3.12 -37.02 22.14
CA PRO A 233 3.76 -38.32 22.05
C PRO A 233 3.76 -38.99 23.41
N GLN A 234 2.81 -39.86 23.64
CA GLN A 234 3.00 -40.94 24.62
C GLN A 234 3.01 -42.29 23.91
N VAL A 235 4.04 -43.11 24.29
CA VAL A 235 4.23 -44.56 24.06
C VAL A 235 4.73 -44.94 22.66
N ASP A 236 5.95 -45.41 22.44
CA ASP A 236 6.57 -46.66 22.77
C ASP A 236 8.07 -46.73 22.42
N GLU A 237 8.88 -47.20 23.34
CA GLU A 237 10.25 -47.68 23.11
C GLU A 237 10.21 -49.02 22.39
N ALA A 238 10.85 -49.11 21.25
CA ALA A 238 11.70 -50.26 20.86
C ALA A 238 12.20 -50.14 19.40
N ALA A 239 13.46 -50.36 19.28
CA ALA A 239 14.22 -50.91 18.16
C ALA A 239 15.30 -49.98 17.54
N GLN A 240 16.52 -50.37 17.91
CA GLN A 240 17.82 -49.94 17.39
C GLN A 240 17.97 -50.31 15.90
N GLY A 241 18.74 -49.49 15.16
CA GLY A 241 19.34 -49.97 13.93
C GLY A 241 19.76 -48.87 12.95
N ALA A 242 21.02 -48.56 12.97
CA ALA A 242 21.94 -48.11 11.92
C ALA A 242 21.45 -47.51 10.58
N GLY A 243 22.06 -46.37 10.19
CA GLY A 243 22.14 -45.93 8.79
C GLY A 243 22.44 -44.43 8.61
N ARG A 244 23.72 -44.10 8.43
CA ARG A 244 24.14 -42.81 7.88
C ARG A 244 23.74 -42.72 6.43
N VAL A 245 23.10 -41.63 5.99
CA VAL A 245 23.23 -41.06 4.63
C VAL A 245 22.73 -39.60 4.62
N GLY A 246 23.52 -38.68 4.02
CA GLY A 246 23.22 -37.55 3.18
C GLY A 246 22.30 -36.45 3.74
N GLY A 247 22.83 -35.22 3.95
CA GLY A 247 22.05 -34.02 4.15
C GLY A 247 21.26 -33.62 2.89
N PRO A 248 20.09 -33.01 3.07
CA PRO A 248 19.35 -32.45 1.93
C PRO A 248 19.74 -31.01 1.64
N ASP A 249 19.75 -30.73 0.33
CA ASP A 249 19.92 -29.47 -0.33
C ASP A 249 18.97 -28.39 0.20
N ARG A 250 19.47 -27.17 0.20
CA ARG A 250 18.66 -25.97 0.46
C ARG A 250 17.71 -25.75 -0.72
N GLU A 251 16.43 -26.05 -0.55
CA GLU A 251 15.40 -25.59 -1.49
C GLU A 251 15.26 -24.07 -1.39
N GLU A 252 15.59 -23.42 -2.48
CA GLU A 252 15.28 -22.01 -2.74
C GLU A 252 13.76 -21.85 -2.84
N VAL A 253 13.15 -21.20 -1.87
CA VAL A 253 11.73 -20.81 -1.94
C VAL A 253 11.63 -19.62 -2.90
N ALA A 254 11.26 -19.90 -4.14
CA ALA A 254 10.91 -18.89 -5.12
C ALA A 254 9.60 -18.19 -4.69
N VAL A 255 9.67 -16.88 -4.46
CA VAL A 255 8.47 -16.03 -4.30
C VAL A 255 7.90 -15.80 -5.70
N PRO A 256 6.59 -16.07 -5.93
CA PRO A 256 5.99 -15.85 -7.25
C PRO A 256 6.02 -14.36 -7.62
N VAL A 257 6.49 -14.06 -8.83
CA VAL A 257 6.55 -12.69 -9.39
C VAL A 257 5.14 -12.13 -9.69
N ASP A 258 4.12 -12.95 -9.65
CA ASP A 258 2.72 -12.61 -9.99
C ASP A 258 2.04 -11.66 -9.01
N ALA A 259 2.66 -11.32 -7.89
CA ALA A 259 2.08 -10.40 -6.88
C ALA A 259 2.02 -8.94 -7.35
N PHE A 260 2.68 -8.57 -8.45
CA PHE A 260 2.73 -7.19 -8.96
C PHE A 260 1.99 -6.98 -10.28
N GLY A 261 1.13 -7.91 -10.68
CA GLY A 261 0.12 -7.71 -11.73
C GLY A 261 0.68 -7.73 -13.16
N GLU A 262 1.17 -8.87 -13.64
CA GLU A 262 1.17 -9.14 -15.06
C GLU A 262 -0.25 -9.53 -15.52
N GLY A 263 -1.03 -8.51 -15.94
CA GLY A 263 -2.21 -8.70 -16.77
C GLY A 263 -1.77 -9.01 -18.19
N ALA A 264 -2.01 -10.24 -18.63
CA ALA A 264 -1.73 -10.77 -19.94
C ALA A 264 -1.96 -9.78 -21.08
N ILE A 265 -0.93 -9.56 -21.89
CA ILE A 265 -1.03 -9.17 -23.28
C ILE A 265 -1.35 -10.48 -24.04
N ASP A 266 -2.60 -10.65 -24.44
CA ASP A 266 -2.95 -11.49 -25.60
C ASP A 266 -4.21 -10.91 -26.28
N GLN A 267 -3.94 -10.47 -27.56
CA GLN A 267 -4.80 -10.13 -28.73
C GLN A 267 -5.90 -9.10 -28.55
#